data_6be7776434bfc9c41e309e7f69a68dc1
#
_entry.id   6be7776434bfc9c41e309e7f69a68dc1
#
_cell.length_a   1.000
_cell.length_b   1.000
_cell.length_c   1.000
_cell.angle_alpha   90.00
_cell.angle_beta   90.00
_cell.angle_gamma   90.00
#
_symmetry.space_group_name_H-M   'P 1'
#
loop_
_entity.id
_entity.type
_entity.pdbx_description
1 polymer ?
#
loop_
_entity_poly.entity_id
_entity_poly.type
_entity_poly.pdbx_seq_one_letter_code
_entity_poly.pdbx_strand_id
1 'polypeptide(L)'
;MKRQDFYYDLPEELIAQDPLEDRSSSRLLVLDKKTGATSHHIFREIKDYLKPGDCLVINDTKVIPARLIGEKEGTGGKVEVLLLKRKGNDVWETLVKPGKKMKPGARVSFGDGLLKGEVLEVVEEGNRLIHFEYEGIFEEILDQLGQMPLPPYITHQLEDKNRYQTVYAKHSGSAAAPTAGLHFTPELLEEIKAEGVEIAHVTLHVGLGTFRPVKADDILDHHMHSEFYRIEASEAEKINRAKESGHRVICVGTTS
;
A
#
# COMPACT_ATOMS: atom_id res chain seq x y z
N MET A 1 8.90 24.07 -9.71
CA MET A 1 7.48 23.68 -9.92
C MET A 1 6.81 23.67 -8.56
N LYS A 2 5.71 24.37 -8.42
CA LYS A 2 5.03 24.52 -7.12
C LYS A 2 3.95 23.45 -6.94
N ARG A 3 3.67 23.07 -5.70
CA ARG A 3 2.57 22.14 -5.37
C ARG A 3 1.24 22.63 -5.97
N GLN A 4 0.99 23.93 -6.01
CA GLN A 4 -0.22 24.53 -6.55
C GLN A 4 -0.39 24.30 -8.07
N ASP A 5 0.69 24.06 -8.82
CA ASP A 5 0.63 23.78 -10.26
C ASP A 5 -0.06 22.45 -10.56
N PHE A 6 -0.25 21.58 -9.56
CA PHE A 6 -0.93 20.29 -9.64
C PHE A 6 -2.36 20.33 -9.05
N TYR A 7 -2.78 21.48 -8.56
CA TYR A 7 -4.11 21.60 -7.96
C TYR A 7 -5.19 21.60 -9.05
N TYR A 8 -6.23 20.85 -8.80
CA TYR A 8 -7.49 20.91 -9.53
C TYR A 8 -8.65 20.68 -8.56
N ASP A 9 -9.83 21.16 -8.90
CA ASP A 9 -11.03 20.92 -8.12
C ASP A 9 -11.51 19.49 -8.37
N LEU A 10 -11.49 18.67 -7.32
CA LEU A 10 -11.98 17.29 -7.34
C LEU A 10 -13.20 17.18 -6.41
N PRO A 11 -14.42 17.12 -6.96
CA PRO A 11 -15.62 16.89 -6.16
C PRO A 11 -15.55 15.56 -5.40
N GLU A 12 -15.91 15.56 -4.11
CA GLU A 12 -15.80 14.37 -3.24
C GLU A 12 -16.64 13.20 -3.76
N GLU A 13 -17.79 13.47 -4.39
CA GLU A 13 -18.67 12.46 -4.99
C GLU A 13 -18.03 11.71 -6.17
N LEU A 14 -16.93 12.22 -6.74
CA LEU A 14 -16.18 11.52 -7.78
C LEU A 14 -15.12 10.55 -7.23
N ILE A 15 -14.93 10.53 -5.91
CA ILE A 15 -14.04 9.58 -5.25
C ILE A 15 -14.86 8.35 -4.87
N ALA A 16 -14.68 7.26 -5.59
CA ALA A 16 -15.35 5.99 -5.30
C ALA A 16 -14.96 5.50 -3.89
N GLN A 17 -15.94 5.18 -3.06
CA GLN A 17 -15.74 4.72 -1.69
C GLN A 17 -15.69 3.20 -1.60
N ASP A 18 -16.39 2.50 -2.48
CA ASP A 18 -16.51 1.05 -2.49
C ASP A 18 -15.92 0.48 -3.79
N PRO A 19 -15.22 -0.67 -3.73
CA PRO A 19 -14.72 -1.34 -4.92
C PRO A 19 -15.87 -1.99 -5.70
N LEU A 20 -15.72 -2.09 -7.01
CA LEU A 20 -16.63 -2.90 -7.84
C LEU A 20 -16.50 -4.38 -7.48
N GLU A 21 -17.59 -5.15 -7.59
CA GLU A 21 -17.59 -6.58 -7.33
C GLU A 21 -16.57 -7.31 -8.23
N ASP A 22 -16.65 -7.08 -9.53
CA ASP A 22 -15.63 -7.54 -10.49
C ASP A 22 -14.49 -6.51 -10.60
N ARG A 23 -13.29 -6.89 -10.13
CA ARG A 23 -12.09 -6.05 -10.15
C ARG A 23 -11.73 -5.53 -11.54
N SER A 24 -11.89 -6.37 -12.55
CA SER A 24 -11.48 -6.09 -13.93
C SER A 24 -12.49 -5.22 -14.70
N SER A 25 -13.66 -4.94 -14.12
CA SER A 25 -14.71 -4.12 -14.73
C SER A 25 -14.54 -2.61 -14.49
N SER A 26 -13.52 -2.17 -13.77
CA SER A 26 -13.22 -0.75 -13.58
C SER A 26 -12.94 -0.05 -14.92
N ARG A 27 -13.22 1.24 -14.97
CA ARG A 27 -12.89 2.06 -16.15
C ARG A 27 -11.38 2.23 -16.29
N LEU A 28 -10.90 2.15 -17.52
CA LEU A 28 -9.51 2.40 -17.88
C LEU A 28 -9.44 3.65 -18.77
N LEU A 29 -8.69 4.67 -18.32
CA LEU A 29 -8.32 5.81 -19.15
C LEU A 29 -6.97 5.53 -19.80
N VAL A 30 -6.92 5.52 -21.12
CA VAL A 30 -5.68 5.41 -21.88
C VAL A 30 -5.28 6.79 -22.37
N LEU A 31 -4.04 7.18 -22.06
CA LEU A 31 -3.44 8.45 -22.47
C LEU A 31 -2.26 8.22 -23.40
N ASP A 32 -2.35 8.71 -24.63
CA ASP A 32 -1.21 8.76 -25.53
C ASP A 32 -0.25 9.89 -25.10
N LYS A 33 0.93 9.51 -24.64
CA LYS A 33 1.93 10.44 -24.11
C LYS A 33 2.45 11.43 -25.15
N LYS A 34 2.40 11.10 -26.45
CA LYS A 34 2.94 11.95 -27.53
C LYS A 34 1.93 12.98 -27.99
N THR A 35 0.69 12.56 -28.13
CA THR A 35 -0.39 13.40 -28.70
C THR A 35 -1.26 14.05 -27.63
N GLY A 36 -1.27 13.52 -26.40
CA GLY A 36 -2.20 13.91 -25.34
C GLY A 36 -3.62 13.37 -25.55
N ALA A 37 -3.86 12.57 -26.59
CA ALA A 37 -5.17 11.98 -26.84
C ALA A 37 -5.55 10.98 -25.76
N THR A 38 -6.83 10.97 -25.38
CA THR A 38 -7.38 10.07 -24.38
C THR A 38 -8.47 9.18 -24.99
N SER A 39 -8.56 7.95 -24.49
CA SER A 39 -9.67 7.04 -24.80
C SER A 39 -10.11 6.30 -23.53
N HIS A 40 -11.35 5.88 -23.50
CA HIS A 40 -11.97 5.22 -22.34
C HIS A 40 -12.29 3.77 -22.66
N HIS A 41 -11.89 2.90 -21.77
CA HIS A 41 -12.00 1.44 -21.90
C HIS A 41 -12.44 0.83 -20.56
N ILE A 42 -12.55 -0.48 -20.52
CA ILE A 42 -12.70 -1.28 -19.30
C ILE A 42 -11.36 -1.94 -18.99
N PHE A 43 -10.99 -2.07 -17.71
CA PHE A 43 -9.66 -2.52 -17.33
C PHE A 43 -9.28 -3.89 -17.92
N ARG A 44 -10.23 -4.82 -18.08
CA ARG A 44 -9.97 -6.13 -18.71
C ARG A 44 -9.41 -6.03 -20.14
N GLU A 45 -9.61 -4.91 -20.81
CA GLU A 45 -9.06 -4.64 -22.15
C GLU A 45 -7.59 -4.23 -22.12
N ILE A 46 -6.95 -4.18 -20.92
CA ILE A 46 -5.51 -3.86 -20.79
C ILE A 46 -4.64 -4.80 -21.64
N LYS A 47 -5.07 -6.05 -21.82
CA LYS A 47 -4.38 -7.03 -22.65
C LYS A 47 -4.23 -6.59 -24.11
N ASP A 48 -5.17 -5.83 -24.66
CA ASP A 48 -5.13 -5.31 -26.03
C ASP A 48 -3.98 -4.31 -26.25
N TYR A 49 -3.43 -3.79 -25.18
CA TYR A 49 -2.28 -2.87 -25.16
C TYR A 49 -0.94 -3.57 -24.93
N LEU A 50 -0.95 -4.87 -24.65
CA LEU A 50 0.23 -5.70 -24.43
C LEU A 50 0.60 -6.45 -25.72
N LYS A 51 1.85 -6.87 -25.85
CA LYS A 51 2.35 -7.60 -27.02
C LYS A 51 3.17 -8.80 -26.55
N PRO A 52 3.20 -9.88 -27.34
CA PRO A 52 4.11 -10.99 -27.08
C PRO A 52 5.56 -10.50 -26.91
N GLY A 53 6.23 -10.98 -25.88
CA GLY A 53 7.60 -10.56 -25.53
C GLY A 53 7.68 -9.38 -24.55
N ASP A 54 6.61 -8.62 -24.34
CA ASP A 54 6.58 -7.59 -23.28
C ASP A 54 6.75 -8.23 -21.89
N CYS A 55 7.30 -7.48 -20.95
CA CYS A 55 7.38 -7.86 -19.54
C CYS A 55 6.51 -6.93 -18.68
N LEU A 56 5.49 -7.50 -18.04
CA LEU A 56 4.64 -6.79 -17.09
C LEU A 56 5.23 -6.94 -15.68
N VAL A 57 5.64 -5.83 -15.07
CA VAL A 57 6.22 -5.81 -13.72
C VAL A 57 5.14 -5.46 -12.71
N ILE A 58 4.94 -6.34 -11.72
CA ILE A 58 3.93 -6.19 -10.69
C ILE A 58 4.56 -6.27 -9.29
N ASN A 59 4.00 -5.52 -8.34
CA ASN A 59 4.47 -5.51 -6.96
C ASN A 59 3.67 -6.51 -6.13
N ASP A 60 4.32 -7.58 -5.65
CA ASP A 60 3.71 -8.68 -4.89
C ASP A 60 3.67 -8.46 -3.37
N THR A 61 3.86 -7.23 -2.94
CA THR A 61 3.73 -6.88 -1.53
C THR A 61 2.33 -7.18 -1.00
N LYS A 62 2.25 -7.63 0.25
CA LYS A 62 1.00 -7.88 0.98
C LYS A 62 0.83 -6.85 2.09
N VAL A 63 -0.33 -6.21 2.11
CA VAL A 63 -0.70 -5.26 3.16
C VAL A 63 -0.97 -6.01 4.45
N ILE A 64 -0.38 -5.55 5.55
CA ILE A 64 -0.69 -6.05 6.89
C ILE A 64 -1.84 -5.24 7.50
N PRO A 65 -2.70 -5.84 8.34
CA PRO A 65 -3.75 -5.12 9.06
C PRO A 65 -3.14 -4.24 10.16
N ALA A 66 -2.37 -3.25 9.75
CA ALA A 66 -1.47 -2.47 10.58
C ALA A 66 -2.17 -1.44 11.48
N ARG A 67 -3.47 -1.22 11.31
CA ARG A 67 -4.25 -0.23 12.07
C ARG A 67 -4.90 -0.90 13.27
N LEU A 68 -4.41 -0.58 14.46
CA LEU A 68 -4.89 -1.09 15.73
C LEU A 68 -5.71 -0.04 16.47
N ILE A 69 -6.88 -0.42 16.95
CA ILE A 69 -7.72 0.42 17.81
C ILE A 69 -7.71 -0.17 19.21
N GLY A 70 -7.28 0.61 20.17
CA GLY A 70 -7.18 0.19 21.55
C GLY A 70 -7.54 1.29 22.53
N GLU A 71 -7.29 1.02 23.81
CA GLU A 71 -7.57 1.93 24.90
C GLU A 71 -6.32 2.19 25.72
N LYS A 72 -6.10 3.46 26.06
CA LYS A 72 -5.01 3.83 26.95
C LYS A 72 -5.28 3.29 28.36
N GLU A 73 -4.34 2.51 28.89
CA GLU A 73 -4.44 1.99 30.26
C GLU A 73 -4.56 3.14 31.28
N GLY A 74 -5.32 2.92 32.32
CA GLY A 74 -5.58 3.86 33.40
C GLY A 74 -6.61 4.96 33.11
N THR A 75 -6.88 5.28 31.81
CA THR A 75 -7.87 6.33 31.47
C THR A 75 -8.99 5.87 30.56
N GLY A 76 -8.87 4.68 29.92
CA GLY A 76 -9.85 4.16 28.96
C GLY A 76 -9.99 4.99 27.68
N GLY A 77 -9.10 5.96 27.47
CA GLY A 77 -9.19 6.83 26.29
C GLY A 77 -8.83 6.07 25.00
N LYS A 78 -9.68 6.17 23.98
CA LYS A 78 -9.46 5.56 22.67
C LYS A 78 -8.13 5.99 22.05
N VAL A 79 -7.36 5.05 21.57
CA VAL A 79 -6.07 5.23 20.90
C VAL A 79 -6.05 4.44 19.61
N GLU A 80 -5.63 5.08 18.54
CA GLU A 80 -5.31 4.44 17.26
C GLU A 80 -3.79 4.33 17.16
N VAL A 81 -3.29 3.14 16.88
CA VAL A 81 -1.88 2.85 16.62
C VAL A 81 -1.77 2.25 15.23
N LEU A 82 -0.94 2.86 14.41
CA LEU A 82 -0.69 2.41 13.07
C LEU A 82 0.77 1.95 12.95
N LEU A 83 0.97 0.68 12.69
CA LEU A 83 2.30 0.07 12.55
C LEU A 83 2.97 0.55 11.27
N LEU A 84 4.22 1.03 11.36
CA LEU A 84 4.98 1.54 10.24
C LEU A 84 6.12 0.60 9.85
N LYS A 85 7.00 0.35 10.80
CA LYS A 85 8.24 -0.42 10.57
C LYS A 85 8.63 -1.21 11.81
N ARG A 86 8.85 -2.51 11.63
CA ARG A 86 9.40 -3.37 12.68
C ARG A 86 10.88 -3.05 12.89
N LYS A 87 11.28 -2.80 14.12
CA LYS A 87 12.67 -2.49 14.53
C LYS A 87 13.38 -3.71 15.14
N GLY A 88 12.65 -4.79 15.42
CA GLY A 88 13.13 -5.99 16.11
C GLY A 88 12.72 -6.02 17.59
N ASN A 89 12.84 -7.20 18.23
CA ASN A 89 12.49 -7.41 19.64
C ASN A 89 11.08 -6.87 20.01
N ASP A 90 10.10 -7.14 19.13
CA ASP A 90 8.71 -6.69 19.28
C ASP A 90 8.52 -5.18 19.41
N VAL A 91 9.52 -4.41 18.99
CA VAL A 91 9.47 -2.96 18.89
C VAL A 91 9.09 -2.54 17.49
N TRP A 92 8.09 -1.68 17.39
CA TRP A 92 7.63 -1.08 16.15
C TRP A 92 7.69 0.44 16.19
N GLU A 93 8.12 1.02 15.10
CA GLU A 93 7.85 2.42 14.83
C GLU A 93 6.39 2.56 14.40
N THR A 94 5.68 3.51 15.00
CA THR A 94 4.23 3.63 14.85
C THR A 94 3.80 5.09 14.75
N LEU A 95 2.69 5.33 14.06
CA LEU A 95 1.95 6.58 14.16
C LEU A 95 0.80 6.39 15.16
N VAL A 96 0.63 7.35 16.08
CA VAL A 96 -0.35 7.23 17.16
C VAL A 96 -1.29 8.43 17.18
N LYS A 97 -2.59 8.17 17.36
CA LYS A 97 -3.62 9.20 17.49
C LYS A 97 -4.52 8.91 18.70
N PRO A 98 -4.66 9.87 19.64
CA PRO A 98 -4.04 11.21 19.70
C PRO A 98 -2.61 11.17 20.23
N GLY A 99 -1.65 11.74 19.47
CA GLY A 99 -0.23 11.71 19.82
C GLY A 99 0.11 12.42 21.15
N LYS A 100 -0.58 13.49 21.50
CA LYS A 100 -0.32 14.27 22.74
C LYS A 100 -0.49 13.45 24.03
N LYS A 101 -1.34 12.41 24.00
CA LYS A 101 -1.63 11.56 25.16
C LYS A 101 -0.72 10.35 25.27
N MET A 102 0.02 10.01 24.21
CA MET A 102 0.90 8.84 24.12
C MET A 102 2.37 9.28 24.20
N LYS A 103 2.79 9.59 25.41
CA LYS A 103 4.18 9.94 25.78
C LYS A 103 4.94 8.67 26.20
N PRO A 104 6.29 8.70 26.27
CA PRO A 104 7.07 7.59 26.82
C PRO A 104 6.52 7.11 28.17
N GLY A 105 6.44 5.79 28.35
CA GLY A 105 5.81 5.12 29.49
C GLY A 105 4.29 4.98 29.43
N ALA A 106 3.62 5.58 28.41
CA ALA A 106 2.19 5.36 28.23
C ALA A 106 1.92 3.95 27.70
N ARG A 107 0.92 3.27 28.28
CA ARG A 107 0.51 1.92 27.89
C ARG A 107 -0.85 1.93 27.20
N VAL A 108 -1.03 1.03 26.27
CA VAL A 108 -2.27 0.83 25.49
C VAL A 108 -2.60 -0.65 25.43
N SER A 109 -3.88 -0.97 25.54
CA SER A 109 -4.39 -2.34 25.45
C SER A 109 -5.31 -2.47 24.24
N PHE A 110 -5.20 -3.60 23.54
CA PHE A 110 -6.02 -3.94 22.36
C PHE A 110 -6.68 -5.30 22.58
N GLY A 111 -7.95 -5.45 22.12
CA GLY A 111 -8.66 -6.72 22.19
C GLY A 111 -8.71 -7.32 23.58
N ASP A 112 -9.20 -6.55 24.56
CA ASP A 112 -9.32 -6.98 25.97
C ASP A 112 -8.02 -7.52 26.58
N GLY A 113 -6.87 -6.96 26.15
CA GLY A 113 -5.55 -7.32 26.65
C GLY A 113 -4.82 -8.41 25.88
N LEU A 114 -5.36 -8.86 24.75
CA LEU A 114 -4.71 -9.82 23.86
C LEU A 114 -3.36 -9.29 23.32
N LEU A 115 -3.30 -7.97 23.10
CA LEU A 115 -2.08 -7.26 22.72
C LEU A 115 -1.95 -6.02 23.61
N LYS A 116 -0.77 -5.79 24.18
CA LYS A 116 -0.44 -4.59 24.94
C LYS A 116 0.76 -3.90 24.32
N GLY A 117 0.79 -2.57 24.41
CA GLY A 117 1.91 -1.79 23.91
C GLY A 117 2.35 -0.74 24.90
N GLU A 118 3.66 -0.54 25.01
CA GLU A 118 4.28 0.52 25.81
C GLU A 118 5.06 1.46 24.89
N VAL A 119 4.80 2.75 25.00
CA VAL A 119 5.57 3.77 24.28
C VAL A 119 6.94 3.91 24.93
N LEU A 120 7.99 3.56 24.18
CA LEU A 120 9.37 3.69 24.63
C LEU A 120 9.89 5.11 24.38
N GLU A 121 9.65 5.63 23.19
CA GLU A 121 10.27 6.87 22.73
C GLU A 121 9.37 7.59 21.70
N VAL A 122 9.55 8.92 21.61
CA VAL A 122 9.04 9.74 20.50
C VAL A 122 10.19 10.02 19.55
N VAL A 123 10.08 9.54 18.33
CA VAL A 123 11.12 9.68 17.28
C VAL A 123 10.74 10.74 16.26
N GLU A 124 11.50 10.83 15.19
CA GLU A 124 11.31 11.80 14.10
C GLU A 124 9.86 11.84 13.61
N GLU A 125 9.44 13.00 13.12
CA GLU A 125 8.08 13.27 12.61
C GLU A 125 6.96 13.03 13.63
N GLY A 126 7.30 12.85 14.90
CA GLY A 126 6.34 12.57 15.96
C GLY A 126 5.85 11.12 15.99
N ASN A 127 6.53 10.19 15.33
CA ASN A 127 6.29 8.76 15.46
C ASN A 127 6.66 8.26 16.87
N ARG A 128 6.20 7.07 17.23
CA ARG A 128 6.52 6.41 18.52
C ARG A 128 7.19 5.09 18.26
N LEU A 129 8.18 4.77 19.07
CA LEU A 129 8.61 3.39 19.25
C LEU A 129 7.72 2.77 20.31
N ILE A 130 7.01 1.71 19.94
CA ILE A 130 6.16 0.94 20.85
C ILE A 130 6.71 -0.47 20.94
N HIS A 131 6.94 -0.94 22.15
CA HIS A 131 7.19 -2.34 22.45
C HIS A 131 5.85 -3.03 22.70
N PHE A 132 5.62 -4.16 22.00
CA PHE A 132 4.39 -4.94 22.15
C PHE A 132 4.63 -6.18 23.01
N GLU A 133 3.70 -6.45 23.90
CA GLU A 133 3.62 -7.62 24.75
C GLU A 133 2.40 -8.45 24.37
N TYR A 134 2.60 -9.74 24.08
CA TYR A 134 1.56 -10.66 23.63
C TYR A 134 1.99 -12.12 23.86
N GLU A 135 1.04 -13.04 23.78
CA GLU A 135 1.30 -14.48 23.76
C GLU A 135 0.98 -15.06 22.39
N GLY A 136 1.83 -15.93 21.85
CA GLY A 136 1.63 -16.58 20.56
C GLY A 136 2.31 -15.88 19.38
N ILE A 137 1.66 -15.85 18.22
CA ILE A 137 2.19 -15.31 16.96
C ILE A 137 1.61 -13.92 16.70
N PHE A 138 2.48 -12.93 16.59
CA PHE A 138 2.09 -11.52 16.40
C PHE A 138 1.21 -11.30 15.18
N GLU A 139 1.53 -11.95 14.09
CA GLU A 139 0.82 -11.85 12.82
C GLU A 139 -0.63 -12.36 12.93
N GLU A 140 -0.88 -13.44 13.70
CA GLU A 140 -2.23 -13.97 13.98
C GLU A 140 -3.05 -12.99 14.82
N ILE A 141 -2.41 -12.35 15.79
CA ILE A 141 -3.04 -11.31 16.63
C ILE A 141 -3.38 -10.10 15.78
N LEU A 142 -2.49 -9.69 14.85
CA LEU A 142 -2.78 -8.61 13.92
C LEU A 142 -3.96 -8.95 12.99
N ASP A 143 -4.06 -10.18 12.50
CA ASP A 143 -5.19 -10.62 11.66
C ASP A 143 -6.51 -10.55 12.42
N GLN A 144 -6.49 -10.82 13.73
CA GLN A 144 -7.67 -10.76 14.59
C GLN A 144 -8.07 -9.31 14.95
N LEU A 145 -7.11 -8.48 15.36
CA LEU A 145 -7.38 -7.15 15.93
C LEU A 145 -7.23 -6.01 14.92
N GLY A 146 -6.39 -6.21 13.92
CA GLY A 146 -5.99 -5.17 12.99
C GLY A 146 -7.05 -4.88 11.93
N GLN A 147 -7.04 -3.64 11.49
CA GLN A 147 -7.80 -3.14 10.35
C GLN A 147 -6.87 -2.81 9.20
N MET A 148 -7.36 -2.97 7.97
CA MET A 148 -6.60 -2.56 6.78
C MET A 148 -6.45 -1.03 6.78
N PRO A 149 -5.22 -0.52 6.66
CA PRO A 149 -4.99 0.92 6.57
C PRO A 149 -5.38 1.41 5.18
N LEU A 150 -6.59 1.96 5.05
CA LEU A 150 -7.07 2.53 3.80
C LEU A 150 -6.53 3.95 3.60
N PRO A 151 -6.43 4.44 2.35
CA PRO A 151 -6.15 5.83 2.06
C PRO A 151 -7.14 6.75 2.79
N PRO A 152 -6.72 7.95 3.24
CA PRO A 152 -7.54 8.82 4.09
C PRO A 152 -8.81 9.35 3.41
N TYR A 153 -8.87 9.33 2.08
CA TYR A 153 -10.06 9.70 1.31
C TYR A 153 -11.11 8.59 1.20
N ILE A 154 -10.79 7.36 1.64
CA ILE A 154 -11.76 6.27 1.79
C ILE A 154 -12.27 6.28 3.22
N THR A 155 -13.55 6.60 3.37
CA THR A 155 -14.22 6.73 4.67
C THR A 155 -15.12 5.53 4.99
N HIS A 156 -15.51 4.75 3.98
CA HIS A 156 -16.26 3.52 4.14
C HIS A 156 -15.36 2.40 4.68
N GLN A 157 -15.92 1.59 5.57
CA GLN A 157 -15.25 0.41 6.08
C GLN A 157 -15.40 -0.74 5.08
N LEU A 158 -14.32 -1.42 4.77
CA LEU A 158 -14.37 -2.59 3.90
C LEU A 158 -15.12 -3.74 4.58
N GLU A 159 -16.08 -4.33 3.89
CA GLU A 159 -16.73 -5.57 4.31
C GLU A 159 -15.78 -6.76 4.22
N ASP A 160 -15.04 -6.86 3.12
CA ASP A 160 -13.99 -7.87 2.90
C ASP A 160 -12.60 -7.23 2.89
N LYS A 161 -11.79 -7.54 3.91
CA LYS A 161 -10.40 -7.07 4.03
C LYS A 161 -9.53 -7.42 2.81
N ASN A 162 -9.83 -8.53 2.13
CA ASN A 162 -9.06 -8.99 0.96
C ASN A 162 -9.30 -8.11 -0.29
N ARG A 163 -10.31 -7.27 -0.28
CA ARG A 163 -10.52 -6.31 -1.39
C ARG A 163 -9.40 -5.28 -1.51
N TYR A 164 -8.71 -4.96 -0.42
CA TYR A 164 -7.53 -4.09 -0.43
C TYR A 164 -6.21 -4.88 -0.49
N GLN A 165 -6.22 -5.98 -1.25
CA GLN A 165 -5.05 -6.79 -1.59
C GLN A 165 -5.07 -7.10 -3.09
N THR A 166 -3.90 -7.14 -3.72
CA THR A 166 -3.78 -7.71 -5.06
C THR A 166 -3.96 -9.22 -5.02
N VAL A 167 -4.43 -9.81 -6.11
CA VAL A 167 -4.62 -11.29 -6.19
C VAL A 167 -3.30 -12.06 -6.18
N TYR A 168 -2.18 -11.35 -6.35
CA TYR A 168 -0.83 -11.90 -6.32
C TYR A 168 0.00 -11.45 -5.10
N ALA A 169 -0.65 -10.86 -4.09
CA ALA A 169 0.01 -10.44 -2.86
C ALA A 169 0.64 -11.63 -2.12
N LYS A 170 1.95 -11.56 -1.83
CA LYS A 170 2.72 -12.68 -1.29
C LYS A 170 3.53 -12.29 -0.05
N HIS A 171 4.31 -11.22 -0.11
CA HIS A 171 5.26 -10.83 0.93
C HIS A 171 4.68 -9.76 1.85
N SER A 172 4.38 -10.15 3.10
CA SER A 172 3.80 -9.25 4.11
C SER A 172 4.78 -8.16 4.55
N GLY A 173 4.29 -6.94 4.78
CA GLY A 173 5.12 -5.82 5.28
C GLY A 173 4.68 -4.44 4.81
N SER A 174 3.70 -4.34 3.93
CA SER A 174 3.22 -3.07 3.40
C SER A 174 2.12 -2.45 4.25
N ALA A 175 2.14 -1.13 4.38
CA ALA A 175 1.05 -0.36 4.98
C ALA A 175 0.00 0.10 3.95
N ALA A 176 0.30 0.01 2.65
CA ALA A 176 -0.64 0.35 1.57
C ALA A 176 -0.54 -0.65 0.42
N ALA A 177 -1.66 -0.89 -0.26
CA ALA A 177 -1.69 -1.74 -1.43
C ALA A 177 -1.12 -1.02 -2.67
N PRO A 178 -0.46 -1.74 -3.59
CA PRO A 178 -0.15 -1.22 -4.92
C PRO A 178 -1.46 -1.13 -5.73
N THR A 179 -2.18 -0.01 -5.56
CA THR A 179 -3.59 0.13 -5.93
C THR A 179 -3.88 -0.10 -7.42
N ALA A 180 -2.94 0.22 -8.32
CA ALA A 180 -3.06 -0.09 -9.74
C ALA A 180 -3.20 -1.60 -10.00
N GLY A 181 -2.62 -2.43 -9.14
CA GLY A 181 -2.70 -3.89 -9.23
C GLY A 181 -4.02 -4.49 -8.74
N LEU A 182 -4.86 -3.72 -8.03
CA LEU A 182 -6.12 -4.23 -7.49
C LEU A 182 -7.15 -4.61 -8.56
N HIS A 183 -6.96 -4.14 -9.78
CA HIS A 183 -7.88 -4.39 -10.90
C HIS A 183 -7.63 -5.72 -11.62
N PHE A 184 -6.47 -6.37 -11.40
CA PHE A 184 -6.19 -7.67 -11.98
C PHE A 184 -6.97 -8.78 -11.27
N THR A 185 -7.38 -9.77 -12.07
CA THR A 185 -7.88 -11.06 -11.58
C THR A 185 -6.88 -12.16 -11.95
N PRO A 186 -6.92 -13.34 -11.28
CA PRO A 186 -6.07 -14.46 -11.68
C PRO A 186 -6.27 -14.86 -13.13
N GLU A 187 -7.51 -14.86 -13.61
CA GLU A 187 -7.89 -15.24 -14.97
C GLU A 187 -7.26 -14.26 -15.99
N LEU A 188 -7.37 -12.95 -15.75
CA LEU A 188 -6.79 -11.93 -16.63
C LEU A 188 -5.25 -12.05 -16.71
N LEU A 189 -4.58 -12.37 -15.58
CA LEU A 189 -3.13 -12.60 -15.58
C LEU A 189 -2.74 -13.83 -16.38
N GLU A 190 -3.53 -14.92 -16.30
CA GLU A 190 -3.29 -16.11 -17.11
C GLU A 190 -3.55 -15.86 -18.61
N GLU A 191 -4.59 -15.09 -18.97
CA GLU A 191 -4.82 -14.66 -20.36
C GLU A 191 -3.62 -13.86 -20.90
N ILE A 192 -3.12 -12.89 -20.13
CA ILE A 192 -1.95 -12.08 -20.48
C ILE A 192 -0.70 -12.95 -20.71
N LYS A 193 -0.46 -13.94 -19.84
CA LYS A 193 0.64 -14.91 -20.03
C LYS A 193 0.45 -15.76 -21.28
N ALA A 194 -0.77 -16.22 -21.53
CA ALA A 194 -1.09 -17.04 -22.70
C ALA A 194 -0.86 -16.28 -24.03
N GLU A 195 -0.96 -14.95 -24.01
CA GLU A 195 -0.63 -14.08 -25.14
C GLU A 195 0.88 -13.83 -25.31
N GLY A 196 1.73 -14.48 -24.50
CA GLY A 196 3.19 -14.40 -24.61
C GLY A 196 3.81 -13.19 -23.89
N VAL A 197 3.09 -12.59 -22.94
CA VAL A 197 3.60 -11.54 -22.06
C VAL A 197 4.22 -12.18 -20.83
N GLU A 198 5.46 -11.84 -20.52
CA GLU A 198 6.12 -12.32 -19.30
C GLU A 198 5.69 -11.47 -18.10
N ILE A 199 5.46 -12.12 -16.93
CA ILE A 199 5.14 -11.40 -15.69
C ILE A 199 6.33 -11.51 -14.74
N ALA A 200 6.87 -10.36 -14.34
CA ALA A 200 7.93 -10.26 -13.34
C ALA A 200 7.39 -9.66 -12.04
N HIS A 201 7.85 -10.20 -10.91
CA HIS A 201 7.46 -9.78 -9.59
C HIS A 201 8.57 -8.99 -8.92
N VAL A 202 8.21 -7.86 -8.35
CA VAL A 202 9.07 -7.09 -7.44
C VAL A 202 8.35 -6.98 -6.11
N THR A 203 9.09 -6.90 -5.02
CA THR A 203 8.53 -6.61 -3.70
C THR A 203 8.97 -5.22 -3.29
N LEU A 204 8.03 -4.29 -3.12
CA LEU A 204 8.27 -2.99 -2.51
C LEU A 204 7.20 -2.77 -1.45
N HIS A 205 7.64 -2.62 -0.19
CA HIS A 205 6.74 -2.36 0.92
C HIS A 205 6.43 -0.88 1.00
N VAL A 206 5.20 -0.53 0.64
CA VAL A 206 4.71 0.85 0.66
C VAL A 206 4.47 1.29 2.10
N GLY A 207 5.19 2.29 2.54
CA GLY A 207 5.02 2.88 3.86
C GLY A 207 3.92 3.94 3.89
N LEU A 208 3.62 4.42 5.08
CA LEU A 208 2.59 5.45 5.28
C LEU A 208 2.96 6.84 4.77
N GLY A 209 4.21 7.04 4.37
CA GLY A 209 4.61 8.27 3.69
C GLY A 209 3.72 8.59 2.50
N THR A 210 3.24 7.55 1.81
CA THR A 210 2.30 7.66 0.68
C THR A 210 0.98 8.35 1.05
N PHE A 211 0.53 8.24 2.30
CA PHE A 211 -0.71 8.89 2.77
C PHE A 211 -0.50 10.28 3.34
N ARG A 212 0.75 10.72 3.47
CA ARG A 212 1.05 12.06 4.00
C ARG A 212 0.96 13.09 2.89
N PRO A 213 0.23 14.20 3.09
CA PRO A 213 0.20 15.27 2.10
C PRO A 213 1.57 15.94 1.97
N VAL A 214 1.94 16.28 0.75
CA VAL A 214 3.11 17.12 0.48
C VAL A 214 2.93 18.48 1.14
N LYS A 215 3.84 18.84 2.05
CA LYS A 215 3.79 20.13 2.80
C LYS A 215 4.65 21.21 2.18
N ALA A 216 5.70 20.83 1.45
CA ALA A 216 6.58 21.77 0.78
C ALA A 216 5.84 22.51 -0.33
N ASP A 217 6.12 23.80 -0.49
CA ASP A 217 5.56 24.62 -1.57
C ASP A 217 6.26 24.35 -2.89
N ASP A 218 7.59 24.24 -2.89
CA ASP A 218 8.34 23.72 -4.03
C ASP A 218 8.48 22.20 -3.92
N ILE A 219 8.15 21.49 -5.00
CA ILE A 219 8.20 20.02 -5.01
C ILE A 219 9.64 19.48 -4.84
N LEU A 220 10.66 20.29 -5.17
CA LEU A 220 12.06 19.90 -4.99
C LEU A 220 12.50 19.92 -3.53
N ASP A 221 11.78 20.66 -2.67
CA ASP A 221 12.03 20.68 -1.22
C ASP A 221 11.32 19.54 -0.47
N HIS A 222 10.56 18.71 -1.20
CA HIS A 222 9.88 17.55 -0.59
C HIS A 222 10.85 16.44 -0.28
N HIS A 223 10.99 16.08 0.99
CA HIS A 223 11.75 14.91 1.42
C HIS A 223 10.98 13.63 1.13
N MET A 224 11.48 12.85 0.16
CA MET A 224 10.97 11.51 -0.10
C MET A 224 11.43 10.55 1.00
N HIS A 225 10.50 9.74 1.50
CA HIS A 225 10.81 8.69 2.47
C HIS A 225 11.42 7.47 1.76
N SER A 226 12.17 6.67 2.53
CA SER A 226 12.75 5.42 2.03
C SER A 226 11.77 4.26 2.16
N GLU A 227 11.72 3.43 1.13
CA GLU A 227 10.92 2.20 1.10
C GLU A 227 11.84 0.99 0.98
N PHE A 228 11.44 -0.13 1.57
CA PHE A 228 12.14 -1.40 1.37
C PHE A 228 11.72 -2.01 0.05
N TYR A 229 12.68 -2.43 -0.76
CA TYR A 229 12.41 -3.19 -1.98
C TYR A 229 13.33 -4.39 -2.11
N ARG A 230 12.86 -5.40 -2.84
CA ARG A 230 13.61 -6.61 -3.21
C ARG A 230 13.20 -7.08 -4.60
N ILE A 231 14.19 -7.48 -5.38
CA ILE A 231 14.00 -8.12 -6.67
C ILE A 231 14.82 -9.41 -6.66
N GLU A 232 14.18 -10.55 -6.87
CA GLU A 232 14.87 -11.83 -7.01
C GLU A 232 15.62 -11.88 -8.34
N ALA A 233 16.76 -12.60 -8.39
CA ALA A 233 17.59 -12.67 -9.59
C ALA A 233 16.82 -13.18 -10.81
N SER A 234 15.98 -14.20 -10.64
CA SER A 234 15.13 -14.74 -11.71
C SER A 234 14.13 -13.73 -12.26
N GLU A 235 13.59 -12.84 -11.42
CA GLU A 235 12.68 -11.79 -11.85
C GLU A 235 13.42 -10.66 -12.59
N ALA A 236 14.60 -10.30 -12.11
CA ALA A 236 15.48 -9.35 -12.79
C ALA A 236 15.90 -9.86 -14.18
N GLU A 237 16.16 -11.17 -14.33
CA GLU A 237 16.49 -11.79 -15.63
C GLU A 237 15.34 -11.66 -16.63
N LYS A 238 14.09 -11.83 -16.21
CA LYS A 238 12.90 -11.63 -17.07
C LYS A 238 12.86 -10.19 -17.60
N ILE A 239 13.00 -9.22 -16.70
CA ILE A 239 12.98 -7.79 -17.03
C ILE A 239 14.12 -7.46 -18.03
N ASN A 240 15.34 -7.93 -17.75
CA ASN A 240 16.50 -7.68 -18.58
C ASN A 240 16.34 -8.32 -19.97
N ARG A 241 15.88 -9.56 -20.04
CA ARG A 241 15.65 -10.28 -21.30
C ARG A 241 14.66 -9.54 -22.21
N ALA A 242 13.53 -9.07 -21.66
CA ALA A 242 12.56 -8.28 -22.44
C ALA A 242 13.23 -7.00 -22.99
N LYS A 243 13.99 -6.31 -22.16
CA LYS A 243 14.69 -5.07 -22.52
C LYS A 243 15.76 -5.29 -23.58
N GLU A 244 16.59 -6.31 -23.44
CA GLU A 244 17.65 -6.68 -24.38
C GLU A 244 17.10 -7.15 -25.74
N SER A 245 15.93 -7.78 -25.71
CA SER A 245 15.22 -8.23 -26.93
C SER A 245 14.42 -7.11 -27.61
N GLY A 246 14.48 -5.86 -27.09
CA GLY A 246 13.79 -4.71 -27.68
C GLY A 246 12.29 -4.66 -27.38
N HIS A 247 11.79 -5.48 -26.44
CA HIS A 247 10.42 -5.45 -25.97
C HIS A 247 10.23 -4.42 -24.85
N ARG A 248 8.98 -4.16 -24.50
CA ARG A 248 8.65 -3.17 -23.47
C ARG A 248 8.70 -3.80 -22.08
N VAL A 249 9.14 -2.98 -21.13
CA VAL A 249 8.95 -3.24 -19.70
C VAL A 249 7.84 -2.31 -19.22
N ILE A 250 6.77 -2.88 -18.71
CA ILE A 250 5.53 -2.17 -18.34
C ILE A 250 5.32 -2.34 -16.85
N CYS A 251 5.40 -1.24 -16.10
CA CYS A 251 5.22 -1.25 -14.65
C CYS A 251 3.77 -1.00 -14.26
N VAL A 252 3.24 -1.81 -13.33
CA VAL A 252 1.90 -1.68 -12.79
C VAL A 252 1.93 -0.84 -11.52
N GLY A 253 1.66 0.45 -11.68
CA GLY A 253 1.70 1.43 -10.61
C GLY A 253 3.07 2.08 -10.42
N THR A 254 3.15 2.98 -9.47
CA THR A 254 4.36 3.76 -9.13
C THR A 254 5.31 3.03 -8.19
N THR A 255 4.93 1.86 -7.73
CA THR A 255 5.66 1.03 -6.76
C THR A 255 6.24 -0.26 -7.37
N SER A 256 6.29 -0.32 -8.71
CA SER A 256 6.85 -1.46 -9.46
C SER A 256 8.06 -1.06 -10.26
#